data_4a1004f70d135cc0dcc094bfc98e3109
#
_entry.id   4a1004f70d135cc0dcc094bfc98e3109
#
_cell.length_a   1.000
_cell.length_b   1.000
_cell.length_c   1.000
_cell.angle_alpha   90.00
_cell.angle_beta   90.00
_cell.angle_gamma   90.00
#
_symmetry.space_group_name_H-M   'P 1'
#
loop_
_entity.id
_entity.type
_entity.pdbx_description
1 polymer ?
#
loop_
_entity_poly.entity_id
_entity_poly.type
_entity_poly.pdbx_seq_one_letter_code
_entity_poly.pdbx_strand_id
1 'polypeptide(L)'
;MAMTELKGQTTGTQKVVIERGPVRVFAEALMDDDGVYGDDAAPVPPTFPFVMSYWGSLGTGGAAGLPIEKLRGPGRAILHGEQAFEYHRWPKVGDVLEGTTVVADVYERERSNGGKLEFYVTETEWKDASTGDPVVTSTFTLAINCRPPKD
;
A
#
# COMPACT_ATOMS: atom_id res chain seq x y z
N MET A 1 2.45 -15.01 17.15
CA MET A 1 3.38 -13.96 17.61
C MET A 1 3.72 -13.11 16.38
N ALA A 2 3.62 -11.80 16.52
CA ALA A 2 3.98 -10.89 15.44
C ALA A 2 5.48 -10.97 15.11
N MET A 3 5.80 -10.81 13.83
CA MET A 3 7.20 -10.87 13.32
C MET A 3 7.88 -9.51 13.53
N THR A 4 8.20 -9.18 14.78
CA THR A 4 8.76 -7.87 15.17
C THR A 4 10.13 -7.61 14.55
N GLU A 5 10.85 -8.65 14.14
CA GLU A 5 12.13 -8.57 13.43
C GLU A 5 12.01 -7.90 12.04
N LEU A 6 10.81 -7.78 11.51
CA LEU A 6 10.59 -7.07 10.24
C LEU A 6 10.67 -5.54 10.40
N LYS A 7 10.47 -5.01 11.60
CA LYS A 7 10.50 -3.57 11.82
C LYS A 7 11.84 -2.95 11.41
N GLY A 8 11.76 -1.88 10.64
CA GLY A 8 12.90 -1.16 10.08
C GLY A 8 13.47 -1.79 8.79
N GLN A 9 12.96 -2.94 8.35
CA GLN A 9 13.45 -3.55 7.11
C GLN A 9 12.83 -2.88 5.88
N THR A 10 13.68 -2.66 4.87
CA THR A 10 13.21 -2.31 3.52
C THR A 10 12.71 -3.57 2.83
N THR A 11 11.45 -3.55 2.39
CA THR A 11 10.81 -4.72 1.78
C THR A 11 10.86 -4.70 0.26
N GLY A 12 11.17 -3.55 -0.35
CA GLY A 12 11.34 -3.45 -1.78
C GLY A 12 11.43 -2.02 -2.29
N THR A 13 11.92 -1.92 -3.52
CA THR A 13 11.89 -0.70 -4.33
C THR A 13 11.25 -1.05 -5.65
N GLN A 14 10.38 -0.19 -6.14
CA GLN A 14 9.67 -0.39 -7.40
C GLN A 14 9.54 0.91 -8.17
N LYS A 15 9.37 0.80 -9.48
CA LYS A 15 9.18 1.93 -10.38
C LYS A 15 7.82 1.80 -11.07
N VAL A 16 7.11 2.89 -11.13
CA VAL A 16 5.79 2.97 -11.78
C VAL A 16 5.75 4.16 -12.74
N VAL A 17 5.12 3.95 -13.88
CA VAL A 17 4.69 5.02 -14.78
C VAL A 17 3.20 5.22 -14.59
N ILE A 18 2.77 6.45 -14.30
CA ILE A 18 1.35 6.75 -14.18
C ILE A 18 0.77 6.91 -15.59
N GLU A 19 0.02 5.91 -16.01
CA GLU A 19 -0.57 5.84 -17.34
C GLU A 19 -2.03 6.30 -17.32
N ARG A 20 -2.48 6.89 -18.42
CA ARG A 20 -3.84 7.43 -18.58
C ARG A 20 -4.94 6.37 -18.43
N GLY A 21 -4.72 5.18 -19.02
CA GLY A 21 -5.71 4.10 -18.98
C GLY A 21 -6.07 3.67 -17.55
N PRO A 22 -5.08 3.29 -16.73
CA PRO A 22 -5.29 2.97 -15.32
C PRO A 22 -5.96 4.08 -14.52
N VAL A 23 -5.59 5.35 -14.73
CA VAL A 23 -6.21 6.49 -14.03
C VAL A 23 -7.69 6.59 -14.36
N ARG A 24 -8.06 6.50 -15.64
CA ARG A 24 -9.46 6.52 -16.07
C ARG A 24 -10.26 5.37 -15.51
N VAL A 25 -9.77 4.15 -15.64
CA VAL A 25 -10.46 2.94 -15.12
C VAL A 25 -10.65 3.02 -13.62
N PHE A 26 -9.67 3.57 -12.89
CA PHE A 26 -9.79 3.76 -11.45
C PHE A 26 -10.85 4.80 -11.10
N ALA A 27 -10.89 5.94 -11.79
CA ALA A 27 -11.93 6.96 -11.61
C ALA A 27 -13.32 6.38 -11.90
N GLU A 28 -13.49 5.65 -13.00
CA GLU A 28 -14.74 4.95 -13.35
C GLU A 28 -15.17 3.97 -12.25
N ALA A 29 -14.22 3.22 -11.66
CA ALA A 29 -14.51 2.30 -10.56
C ALA A 29 -14.96 3.01 -9.26
N LEU A 30 -14.53 4.25 -9.07
CA LEU A 30 -15.00 5.12 -7.98
C LEU A 30 -16.33 5.81 -8.30
N MET A 31 -16.88 5.62 -9.50
CA MET A 31 -18.04 6.36 -10.03
C MET A 31 -17.78 7.88 -10.06
N ASP A 32 -16.53 8.26 -10.28
CA ASP A 32 -16.10 9.64 -10.43
C ASP A 32 -16.00 9.96 -11.93
N ASP A 33 -16.97 10.70 -12.44
CA ASP A 33 -17.13 11.06 -13.84
C ASP A 33 -16.58 12.45 -14.19
N ASP A 34 -15.74 13.02 -13.33
CA ASP A 34 -15.08 14.30 -13.59
C ASP A 34 -14.24 14.22 -14.86
N GLY A 35 -14.52 15.12 -15.80
CA GLY A 35 -13.84 15.20 -17.09
C GLY A 35 -12.31 15.37 -16.98
N VAL A 36 -11.80 15.84 -15.85
CA VAL A 36 -10.37 16.04 -15.61
C VAL A 36 -9.56 14.75 -15.77
N TYR A 37 -10.14 13.58 -15.52
CA TYR A 37 -9.46 12.29 -15.69
C TYR A 37 -9.32 11.86 -17.16
N GLY A 38 -9.90 12.61 -18.08
CA GLY A 38 -9.74 12.44 -19.52
C GLY A 38 -8.54 13.18 -20.11
N ASP A 39 -7.95 14.11 -19.39
CA ASP A 39 -6.87 14.96 -19.86
C ASP A 39 -5.54 14.21 -20.03
N ASP A 40 -4.65 14.74 -20.89
CA ASP A 40 -3.34 14.12 -21.16
C ASP A 40 -2.43 14.14 -19.93
N ALA A 41 -2.56 15.15 -19.07
CA ALA A 41 -1.84 15.26 -17.80
C ALA A 41 -2.81 15.18 -16.60
N ALA A 42 -3.80 14.29 -16.71
CA ALA A 42 -4.83 14.12 -15.68
C ALA A 42 -4.21 13.89 -14.30
N PRO A 43 -4.72 14.55 -13.24
CA PRO A 43 -4.35 14.18 -11.87
C PRO A 43 -4.86 12.77 -11.57
N VAL A 44 -4.25 12.09 -10.61
CA VAL A 44 -4.79 10.82 -10.14
C VAL A 44 -5.93 11.03 -9.14
N PRO A 45 -6.93 10.13 -9.07
CA PRO A 45 -7.90 10.15 -7.97
C PRO A 45 -7.22 10.02 -6.60
N PRO A 46 -7.81 10.56 -5.52
CA PRO A 46 -7.15 10.66 -4.22
C PRO A 46 -6.66 9.36 -3.60
N THR A 47 -7.23 8.22 -3.98
CA THR A 47 -6.83 6.89 -3.45
C THR A 47 -6.04 6.05 -4.45
N PHE A 48 -5.74 6.61 -5.62
CA PHE A 48 -4.97 5.94 -6.67
C PHE A 48 -3.58 5.45 -6.21
N PRO A 49 -2.84 6.13 -5.30
CA PRO A 49 -1.56 5.63 -4.85
C PRO A 49 -1.58 4.23 -4.22
N PHE A 50 -2.74 3.80 -3.72
CA PHE A 50 -2.90 2.41 -3.26
C PHE A 50 -2.60 1.38 -4.35
N VAL A 51 -3.03 1.64 -5.58
CA VAL A 51 -2.87 0.69 -6.70
C VAL A 51 -1.54 0.82 -7.43
N MET A 52 -0.78 1.89 -7.20
CA MET A 52 0.54 2.08 -7.85
C MET A 52 1.49 0.92 -7.58
N SER A 53 1.49 0.37 -6.36
CA SER A 53 2.32 -0.78 -5.99
C SER A 53 1.96 -2.08 -6.74
N TYR A 54 0.75 -2.17 -7.29
CA TYR A 54 0.34 -3.33 -8.08
C TYR A 54 0.79 -3.25 -9.54
N TRP A 55 0.91 -2.04 -10.09
CA TRP A 55 1.31 -1.84 -11.49
C TRP A 55 2.82 -1.67 -11.68
N GLY A 56 3.53 -1.22 -10.66
CA GLY A 56 4.97 -0.99 -10.73
C GLY A 56 5.81 -2.25 -10.89
N SER A 57 5.30 -3.41 -10.52
CA SER A 57 6.07 -4.64 -10.42
C SER A 57 5.49 -5.84 -11.19
N LEU A 58 4.70 -5.62 -12.23
CA LEU A 58 4.12 -6.67 -13.09
C LEU A 58 3.49 -7.83 -12.28
N GLY A 59 2.71 -7.50 -11.27
CA GLY A 59 1.99 -8.49 -10.46
C GLY A 59 2.78 -9.10 -9.29
N THR A 60 3.99 -8.64 -9.02
CA THR A 60 4.73 -9.04 -7.82
C THR A 60 4.47 -8.13 -6.61
N GLY A 61 3.79 -7.01 -6.82
CA GLY A 61 3.41 -6.06 -5.78
C GLY A 61 2.12 -6.49 -5.10
N GLY A 62 2.20 -6.94 -3.89
CA GLY A 62 1.08 -7.19 -3.01
C GLY A 62 1.49 -6.89 -1.58
N ALA A 63 0.56 -6.34 -0.78
CA ALA A 63 0.75 -6.11 0.65
C ALA A 63 2.09 -5.43 1.00
N ALA A 64 2.53 -4.48 0.18
CA ALA A 64 3.72 -3.68 0.40
C ALA A 64 5.00 -4.49 0.70
N GLY A 65 5.19 -5.61 -0.01
CA GLY A 65 6.37 -6.47 0.12
C GLY A 65 6.45 -7.27 1.41
N LEU A 66 5.40 -7.31 2.22
CA LEU A 66 5.34 -8.16 3.41
C LEU A 66 5.34 -9.66 3.00
N PRO A 67 5.93 -10.54 3.81
CA PRO A 67 6.00 -11.97 3.51
C PRO A 67 4.65 -12.66 3.79
N ILE A 68 3.64 -12.37 2.98
CA ILE A 68 2.25 -12.79 3.17
C ILE A 68 2.12 -14.30 3.39
N GLU A 69 2.91 -15.10 2.70
CA GLU A 69 2.89 -16.56 2.88
C GLU A 69 3.22 -17.01 4.30
N LYS A 70 4.11 -16.25 4.99
CA LYS A 70 4.45 -16.51 6.40
C LYS A 70 3.39 -15.96 7.37
N LEU A 71 2.62 -14.97 6.93
CA LEU A 71 1.57 -14.34 7.74
C LEU A 71 0.25 -15.10 7.65
N ARG A 72 0.05 -15.93 6.63
CA ARG A 72 -1.11 -16.80 6.47
C ARG A 72 -0.98 -18.07 7.31
N GLY A 73 -2.12 -18.66 7.66
CA GLY A 73 -2.17 -19.93 8.35
C GLY A 73 -3.56 -20.25 8.90
N PRO A 74 -3.76 -21.46 9.43
CA PRO A 74 -5.01 -21.83 10.07
C PRO A 74 -5.33 -20.87 11.22
N GLY A 75 -6.58 -20.39 11.28
CA GLY A 75 -7.03 -19.45 12.31
C GLY A 75 -6.54 -18.01 12.15
N ARG A 76 -5.86 -17.67 11.05
CA ARG A 76 -5.34 -16.34 10.76
C ARG A 76 -6.09 -15.73 9.57
N ALA A 77 -6.71 -14.58 9.76
CA ALA A 77 -7.37 -13.83 8.70
C ALA A 77 -6.63 -12.52 8.45
N ILE A 78 -6.27 -12.28 7.19
CA ILE A 78 -5.60 -11.06 6.75
C ILE A 78 -6.67 -10.01 6.44
N LEU A 79 -6.48 -8.82 6.99
CA LEU A 79 -7.37 -7.69 6.84
C LEU A 79 -6.57 -6.45 6.41
N HIS A 80 -7.17 -5.62 5.56
CA HIS A 80 -6.72 -4.26 5.33
C HIS A 80 -7.20 -3.43 6.52
N GLY A 81 -6.28 -3.00 7.38
CA GLY A 81 -6.61 -2.28 8.61
C GLY A 81 -6.78 -0.79 8.39
N GLU A 82 -5.78 -0.16 7.76
CA GLU A 82 -5.75 1.28 7.56
C GLU A 82 -4.95 1.64 6.31
N GLN A 83 -5.31 2.76 5.68
CA GLN A 83 -4.57 3.35 4.58
C GLN A 83 -4.55 4.87 4.75
N ALA A 84 -3.37 5.46 4.66
CA ALA A 84 -3.18 6.91 4.68
C ALA A 84 -2.26 7.35 3.54
N PHE A 85 -2.48 8.57 3.04
CA PHE A 85 -1.65 9.21 2.03
C PHE A 85 -1.31 10.61 2.47
N GLU A 86 -0.03 10.95 2.40
CA GLU A 86 0.48 12.31 2.56
C GLU A 86 1.02 12.79 1.22
N TYR A 87 0.37 13.79 0.64
CA TYR A 87 0.74 14.35 -0.65
C TYR A 87 1.72 15.52 -0.48
N HIS A 88 2.91 15.37 -1.08
CA HIS A 88 3.89 16.46 -1.17
C HIS A 88 3.68 17.27 -2.46
N ARG A 89 3.30 16.58 -3.53
CA ARG A 89 2.64 17.13 -4.72
C ARG A 89 1.63 16.14 -5.27
N TRP A 90 0.69 16.61 -6.06
CA TRP A 90 -0.31 15.72 -6.65
C TRP A 90 0.30 14.92 -7.81
N PRO A 91 0.23 13.58 -7.79
CA PRO A 91 0.66 12.75 -8.92
C PRO A 91 -0.27 12.93 -10.12
N LYS A 92 0.28 12.80 -11.32
CA LYS A 92 -0.48 12.93 -12.56
C LYS A 92 0.00 11.96 -13.63
N VAL A 93 -0.80 11.77 -14.66
CA VAL A 93 -0.44 11.02 -15.86
C VAL A 93 0.87 11.55 -16.44
N GLY A 94 1.77 10.64 -16.79
CA GLY A 94 3.12 10.92 -17.28
C GLY A 94 4.19 10.95 -16.20
N ASP A 95 3.84 11.02 -14.93
CA ASP A 95 4.83 10.89 -13.85
C ASP A 95 5.47 9.50 -13.85
N VAL A 96 6.77 9.48 -13.66
CA VAL A 96 7.57 8.27 -13.41
C VAL A 96 8.05 8.33 -11.98
N LEU A 97 7.55 7.42 -11.14
CA LEU A 97 7.81 7.43 -9.71
C LEU A 97 8.60 6.19 -9.29
N GLU A 98 9.49 6.36 -8.32
CA GLU A 98 10.17 5.29 -7.62
C GLU A 98 9.67 5.22 -6.18
N GLY A 99 9.20 4.04 -5.76
CA GLY A 99 8.67 3.80 -4.43
C GLY A 99 9.59 2.87 -3.65
N THR A 100 10.00 3.29 -2.46
CA THR A 100 10.73 2.44 -1.51
C THR A 100 9.85 2.19 -0.30
N THR A 101 9.65 0.91 0.02
CA THR A 101 8.80 0.49 1.13
C THR A 101 9.63 -0.01 2.31
N VAL A 102 9.30 0.49 3.49
CA VAL A 102 9.90 0.10 4.78
C VAL A 102 8.81 -0.38 5.71
N VAL A 103 9.09 -1.39 6.52
CA VAL A 103 8.22 -1.77 7.65
C VAL A 103 8.43 -0.76 8.78
N ALA A 104 7.51 0.17 8.91
CA ALA A 104 7.61 1.25 9.90
C ALA A 104 7.34 0.76 11.33
N ASP A 105 6.37 -0.15 11.50
CA ASP A 105 6.06 -0.71 12.81
C ASP A 105 5.47 -2.12 12.73
N VAL A 106 5.65 -2.90 13.79
CA VAL A 106 5.02 -4.21 14.00
C VAL A 106 4.63 -4.32 15.46
N TYR A 107 3.36 -4.56 15.74
CA TYR A 107 2.86 -4.70 17.10
C TYR A 107 1.67 -5.66 17.17
N GLU A 108 1.31 -6.08 18.37
CA GLU A 108 0.15 -6.94 18.61
C GLU A 108 -0.75 -6.37 19.70
N ARG A 109 -2.03 -6.72 19.64
CA ARG A 109 -3.02 -6.42 20.67
C ARG A 109 -3.82 -7.66 21.02
N GLU A 110 -3.99 -7.91 22.28
CA GLU A 110 -4.87 -8.96 22.77
C GLU A 110 -6.33 -8.53 22.65
N ARG A 111 -7.19 -9.50 22.39
CA ARG A 111 -8.64 -9.32 22.33
C ARG A 111 -9.30 -9.96 23.55
N SER A 112 -10.43 -9.41 23.98
CA SER A 112 -11.21 -9.91 25.12
C SER A 112 -11.67 -11.38 24.98
N ASN A 113 -11.71 -11.91 23.76
CA ASN A 113 -12.06 -13.31 23.48
C ASN A 113 -10.86 -14.28 23.48
N GLY A 114 -9.69 -13.86 23.97
CA GLY A 114 -8.45 -14.65 23.97
C GLY A 114 -7.73 -14.74 22.63
N GLY A 115 -8.25 -14.11 21.57
CA GLY A 115 -7.55 -13.97 20.29
C GLY A 115 -6.59 -12.78 20.30
N LYS A 116 -5.83 -12.62 19.19
CA LYS A 116 -4.89 -11.52 19.00
C LYS A 116 -5.11 -10.83 17.67
N LEU A 117 -4.76 -9.57 17.60
CA LEU A 117 -4.55 -8.83 16.35
C LEU A 117 -3.07 -8.49 16.25
N GLU A 118 -2.45 -8.89 15.16
CA GLU A 118 -1.09 -8.46 14.81
C GLU A 118 -1.20 -7.38 13.74
N PHE A 119 -0.41 -6.33 13.86
CA PHE A 119 -0.38 -5.20 12.95
C PHE A 119 0.99 -5.05 12.34
N TYR A 120 1.02 -4.88 11.02
CA TYR A 120 2.22 -4.62 10.23
C TYR A 120 2.00 -3.32 9.48
N VAL A 121 2.70 -2.28 9.90
CA VAL A 121 2.62 -0.95 9.30
C VAL A 121 3.76 -0.81 8.31
N THR A 122 3.43 -0.55 7.06
CA THR A 122 4.43 -0.25 6.03
C THR A 122 4.26 1.17 5.54
N GLU A 123 5.38 1.80 5.21
CA GLU A 123 5.43 3.12 4.63
C GLU A 123 6.17 3.05 3.30
N THR A 124 5.54 3.56 2.25
CA THR A 124 6.14 3.67 0.92
C THR A 124 6.30 5.14 0.57
N GLU A 125 7.54 5.57 0.43
CA GLU A 125 7.86 6.91 -0.07
C GLU A 125 8.02 6.84 -1.59
N TRP A 126 7.13 7.54 -2.30
CA TRP A 126 7.16 7.69 -3.73
C TRP A 126 7.81 9.01 -4.12
N LYS A 127 8.88 8.93 -4.91
CA LYS A 127 9.66 10.06 -5.41
C LYS A 127 9.59 10.15 -6.93
N ASP A 128 9.71 11.35 -7.43
CA ASP A 128 9.94 11.57 -8.86
C ASP A 128 11.27 10.91 -9.28
N ALA A 129 11.21 10.01 -10.25
CA ALA A 129 12.39 9.24 -10.67
C ALA A 129 13.48 10.10 -11.30
N SER A 130 13.16 11.30 -11.81
CA SER A 130 14.10 12.21 -12.46
C SER A 130 14.74 13.21 -11.51
N THR A 131 14.00 13.69 -10.52
CA THR A 131 14.47 14.74 -9.60
C THR A 131 14.79 14.22 -8.20
N GLY A 132 14.19 13.09 -7.80
CA GLY A 132 14.27 12.58 -6.43
C GLY A 132 13.35 13.29 -5.44
N ASP A 133 12.54 14.25 -5.90
CA ASP A 133 11.62 14.98 -5.03
C ASP A 133 10.49 14.08 -4.52
N PRO A 134 10.07 14.23 -3.25
CA PRO A 134 8.95 13.46 -2.71
C PRO A 134 7.64 13.87 -3.39
N VAL A 135 6.82 12.88 -3.71
CA VAL A 135 5.52 13.05 -4.37
C VAL A 135 4.38 12.66 -3.44
N VAL A 136 4.41 11.45 -2.93
CA VAL A 136 3.41 10.96 -1.97
C VAL A 136 4.02 9.91 -1.06
N THR A 137 3.69 9.98 0.22
CA THR A 137 3.98 8.94 1.20
C THR A 137 2.70 8.15 1.47
N SER A 138 2.76 6.84 1.27
CA SER A 138 1.64 5.91 1.48
C SER A 138 1.91 5.07 2.70
N THR A 139 1.05 5.14 3.72
CA THR A 139 1.11 4.29 4.91
C THR A 139 0.00 3.26 4.84
N PHE A 140 0.36 1.98 4.93
CA PHE A 140 -0.55 0.85 4.91
C PHE A 140 -0.42 0.02 6.18
N THR A 141 -1.53 -0.30 6.81
CA THR A 141 -1.58 -1.18 7.97
C THR A 141 -2.29 -2.48 7.60
N LEU A 142 -1.51 -3.56 7.55
CA LEU A 142 -2.04 -4.91 7.47
C LEU A 142 -2.37 -5.40 8.87
N ALA A 143 -3.59 -5.91 9.08
CA ALA A 143 -3.99 -6.53 10.33
C ALA A 143 -4.21 -8.03 10.15
N ILE A 144 -3.67 -8.84 11.07
CA ILE A 144 -3.89 -10.28 11.10
C ILE A 144 -4.77 -10.61 12.30
N ASN A 145 -5.97 -11.09 12.03
CA ASN A 145 -6.85 -11.58 13.08
C ASN A 145 -6.52 -13.04 13.39
N CYS A 146 -5.86 -13.26 14.54
CA CYS A 146 -5.50 -14.58 15.04
C CYS A 146 -6.60 -15.06 16.01
N ARG A 147 -7.30 -16.15 15.63
CA ARG A 147 -8.32 -16.77 16.47
C ARG A 147 -7.65 -17.44 17.69
N PRO A 148 -8.33 -17.50 18.84
CA PRO A 148 -7.85 -18.28 19.97
C PRO A 148 -7.70 -19.77 19.57
N PRO A 149 -6.82 -20.53 20.22
CA PRO A 149 -6.76 -21.97 20.05
C PRO A 149 -8.16 -22.57 20.27
N LYS A 150 -8.53 -23.56 19.48
CA LYS A 150 -9.72 -24.37 19.78
C LYS A 150 -9.30 -25.40 20.82
N ASP A 151 -10.01 -25.44 21.94
CA ASP A 151 -9.93 -26.51 22.91
C ASP A 151 -10.31 -27.85 22.28
#